data_aaa94bf5c307a1b00fc57e28d2cfdda2
#
_entry.id   aaa94bf5c307a1b00fc57e28d2cfdda2
#
_cell.length_a   1.000
_cell.length_b   1.000
_cell.length_c   1.000
_cell.angle_alpha   90.00
_cell.angle_beta   90.00
_cell.angle_gamma   90.00
#
_symmetry.space_group_name_H-M   'P 1'
#
loop_
_entity.id
_entity.type
_entity.pdbx_description
1 polymer ?
#
loop_
_entity_poly.entity_id
_entity_poly.type
_entity_poly.pdbx_seq_one_letter_code
_entity_poly.pdbx_strand_id
1 'polypeptide(L)'
;MPMNRRVNHDPRHAAPAGNPENGVPHQRRGGVESHEPVPTLFRQHATVGTGSISSRSEHGFTLIELLVVIAIIAVLASMLLPALSRARESARSTQCLSQMRQLGLGVRLYVDDNADTFPRSQHSAFANEELPWERSIAPQLGSGIATWTNLLKGIYHCPSDIRTNPWSYGFNVYFELGADDDYIGKPQTWRHAAQLPRPTSTVLFAENNSSADHIMPHFWISQEDAQDLASRRHKNRANYTFADGHASLQLLKNIYFPPQNDLWNPSLAQ
;
A
#
# COMPACT_ATOMS: atom_id res chain seq x y z
N MET A 1 14.07 50.14 -29.45
CA MET A 1 12.65 50.57 -29.49
C MET A 1 11.81 49.31 -29.44
N PRO A 2 10.96 49.15 -28.45
CA PRO A 2 10.20 47.94 -28.21
C PRO A 2 8.80 48.04 -28.81
N MET A 3 8.28 46.95 -29.32
CA MET A 3 6.85 46.85 -29.62
C MET A 3 6.19 45.87 -28.65
N ASN A 4 5.46 46.47 -27.73
CA ASN A 4 4.60 45.86 -26.71
C ASN A 4 3.29 45.42 -27.39
N ARG A 5 2.98 44.11 -27.43
CA ARG A 5 1.64 43.61 -27.77
C ARG A 5 0.99 43.08 -26.52
N ARG A 6 0.10 43.89 -25.96
CA ARG A 6 -0.89 43.47 -24.97
C ARG A 6 -1.91 42.60 -25.70
N VAL A 7 -2.12 41.39 -25.21
CA VAL A 7 -3.28 40.53 -25.54
C VAL A 7 -4.33 40.74 -24.46
N ASN A 8 -5.46 41.27 -24.88
CA ASN A 8 -6.67 41.52 -24.11
C ASN A 8 -7.34 40.17 -23.80
N HIS A 9 -7.56 39.85 -22.54
CA HIS A 9 -8.49 38.82 -22.11
C HIS A 9 -9.90 39.41 -21.98
N ASP A 10 -10.85 38.92 -22.75
CA ASP A 10 -12.28 39.16 -22.62
C ASP A 10 -12.92 38.05 -21.80
N PRO A 11 -13.54 38.33 -20.63
CA PRO A 11 -14.20 37.33 -19.81
C PRO A 11 -15.72 37.37 -20.05
N ARG A 12 -16.23 36.62 -21.02
CA ARG A 12 -17.67 36.35 -21.15
C ARG A 12 -17.95 35.10 -21.94
N HIS A 13 -18.13 33.98 -21.23
CA HIS A 13 -19.14 33.01 -21.61
C HIS A 13 -19.63 32.26 -20.33
N ALA A 14 -20.85 32.65 -19.98
CA ALA A 14 -21.65 32.03 -18.92
C ALA A 14 -22.14 30.63 -19.35
N ALA A 15 -22.26 29.75 -18.37
CA ALA A 15 -22.92 28.45 -18.48
C ALA A 15 -24.43 28.57 -18.73
N PRO A 16 -25.07 27.52 -19.23
CA PRO A 16 -26.45 27.24 -18.82
C PRO A 16 -26.57 25.98 -17.95
N ALA A 17 -27.29 26.14 -16.88
CA ALA A 17 -27.88 25.08 -16.09
C ALA A 17 -28.88 24.27 -16.91
N GLY A 18 -28.91 22.97 -16.67
CA GLY A 18 -29.93 22.06 -17.19
C GLY A 18 -29.95 20.78 -16.34
N ASN A 19 -30.88 20.78 -15.37
CA ASN A 19 -31.30 19.57 -14.68
C ASN A 19 -32.53 19.01 -15.44
N PRO A 20 -32.62 17.70 -15.66
CA PRO A 20 -33.96 17.11 -15.63
C PRO A 20 -34.03 15.99 -14.57
N GLU A 21 -34.92 16.20 -13.66
CA GLU A 21 -35.55 15.15 -12.86
C GLU A 21 -36.14 14.09 -13.78
N ASN A 22 -35.83 12.82 -13.51
CA ASN A 22 -36.65 11.70 -14.00
C ASN A 22 -37.00 10.80 -12.83
N GLY A 23 -38.27 10.87 -12.51
CA GLY A 23 -38.94 10.08 -11.51
C GLY A 23 -38.91 8.59 -11.83
N VAL A 24 -38.72 7.79 -10.79
CA VAL A 24 -38.91 6.35 -10.80
C VAL A 24 -40.27 6.05 -10.19
N PRO A 25 -41.19 5.32 -10.85
CA PRO A 25 -42.51 5.01 -10.30
C PRO A 25 -42.42 3.91 -9.24
N HIS A 26 -43.00 4.19 -8.08
CA HIS A 26 -43.30 3.19 -7.06
C HIS A 26 -44.27 2.12 -7.59
N GLN A 27 -43.86 0.88 -7.73
CA GLN A 27 -44.76 -0.27 -7.81
C GLN A 27 -45.01 -0.82 -6.41
N ARG A 28 -46.23 -0.53 -5.91
CA ARG A 28 -46.86 -1.29 -4.82
C ARG A 28 -47.26 -2.67 -5.35
N ARG A 29 -46.71 -3.73 -4.80
CA ARG A 29 -47.33 -5.07 -4.88
C ARG A 29 -47.80 -5.44 -3.50
N GLY A 30 -49.14 -5.50 -3.37
CA GLY A 30 -49.83 -6.11 -2.26
C GLY A 30 -49.55 -7.62 -2.24
N GLY A 31 -49.03 -8.12 -1.15
CA GLY A 31 -48.98 -9.54 -0.83
C GLY A 31 -50.16 -9.86 0.08
N VAL A 32 -51.04 -10.72 -0.39
CA VAL A 32 -52.17 -11.29 0.34
C VAL A 32 -51.61 -12.27 1.38
N GLU A 33 -51.82 -11.98 2.67
CA GLU A 33 -51.60 -12.95 3.74
C GLU A 33 -52.67 -14.04 3.68
N SER A 34 -52.26 -15.24 3.31
CA SER A 34 -53.07 -16.44 3.47
C SER A 34 -52.87 -16.99 4.89
N HIS A 35 -53.90 -16.83 5.71
CA HIS A 35 -53.99 -17.52 6.99
C HIS A 35 -54.13 -19.04 6.74
N GLU A 36 -53.17 -19.83 7.08
CA GLU A 36 -53.29 -21.26 7.27
C GLU A 36 -53.82 -21.57 8.70
N PRO A 37 -54.81 -22.47 8.86
CA PRO A 37 -55.34 -22.80 10.15
C PRO A 37 -54.37 -23.72 10.94
N VAL A 38 -54.11 -23.37 12.19
CA VAL A 38 -53.33 -24.12 13.14
C VAL A 38 -54.02 -25.48 13.45
N PRO A 39 -53.35 -26.61 13.28
CA PRO A 39 -53.96 -27.90 13.66
C PRO A 39 -54.03 -28.04 15.19
N THR A 40 -55.22 -28.33 15.69
CA THR A 40 -55.51 -28.63 17.08
C THR A 40 -54.84 -29.97 17.45
N LEU A 41 -53.77 -29.92 18.17
CA LEU A 41 -53.09 -31.10 18.68
C LEU A 41 -53.89 -31.73 19.82
N PHE A 42 -54.34 -32.95 19.61
CA PHE A 42 -54.91 -33.85 20.59
C PHE A 42 -53.97 -33.98 21.82
N ARG A 43 -54.57 -33.68 22.97
CA ARG A 43 -53.94 -33.87 24.28
C ARG A 43 -53.95 -35.38 24.61
N GLN A 44 -52.87 -36.07 24.30
CA GLN A 44 -52.61 -37.40 24.78
C GLN A 44 -52.14 -37.31 26.24
N HIS A 45 -52.89 -37.92 27.16
CA HIS A 45 -52.47 -38.17 28.54
C HIS A 45 -51.33 -39.18 28.51
N ALA A 46 -50.09 -38.71 28.67
CA ALA A 46 -48.98 -39.57 28.92
C ALA A 46 -48.98 -39.98 30.40
N THR A 47 -49.13 -41.26 30.66
CA THR A 47 -48.90 -41.91 31.95
C THR A 47 -47.46 -41.68 32.34
N VAL A 48 -47.26 -41.01 33.49
CA VAL A 48 -45.95 -40.80 34.07
C VAL A 48 -45.44 -42.13 34.59
N GLY A 49 -44.61 -42.81 33.81
CA GLY A 49 -43.78 -43.89 34.25
C GLY A 49 -42.73 -43.33 35.22
N THR A 50 -42.75 -43.77 36.47
CA THR A 50 -41.70 -43.56 37.49
C THR A 50 -40.43 -44.26 37.01
N GLY A 51 -39.73 -43.70 36.03
CA GLY A 51 -38.39 -44.10 35.67
C GLY A 51 -37.43 -43.64 36.74
N SER A 52 -36.77 -44.60 37.36
CA SER A 52 -35.66 -44.39 38.30
C SER A 52 -34.62 -43.52 37.64
N ILE A 53 -34.50 -42.27 38.08
CA ILE A 53 -33.44 -41.36 37.64
C ILE A 53 -32.16 -41.86 38.25
N SER A 54 -31.37 -42.60 37.46
CA SER A 54 -29.98 -42.91 37.80
C SER A 54 -29.29 -41.57 38.03
N SER A 55 -28.98 -41.26 39.27
CA SER A 55 -28.19 -40.11 39.64
C SER A 55 -26.78 -40.31 39.05
N ARG A 56 -26.54 -39.76 37.86
CA ARG A 56 -25.17 -39.52 37.40
C ARG A 56 -24.54 -38.62 38.46
N SER A 57 -23.49 -39.10 39.10
CA SER A 57 -22.65 -38.29 39.98
C SER A 57 -22.10 -37.13 39.16
N GLU A 58 -22.74 -35.98 39.28
CA GLU A 58 -22.18 -34.75 38.73
C GLU A 58 -20.94 -34.44 39.56
N HIS A 59 -19.76 -34.66 38.95
CA HIS A 59 -18.51 -34.24 39.55
C HIS A 59 -18.49 -32.73 39.51
N GLY A 60 -18.84 -32.10 40.59
CA GLY A 60 -18.77 -30.66 40.76
C GLY A 60 -17.31 -30.21 40.59
N PHE A 61 -17.11 -29.26 39.65
CA PHE A 61 -15.80 -28.66 39.41
C PHE A 61 -15.39 -27.77 40.58
N THR A 62 -14.24 -28.02 41.16
CA THR A 62 -13.76 -27.19 42.29
C THR A 62 -13.16 -25.88 41.78
N LEU A 63 -13.27 -24.82 42.60
CA LEU A 63 -12.68 -23.53 42.31
C LEU A 63 -11.16 -23.61 42.09
N ILE A 64 -10.51 -24.50 42.83
CA ILE A 64 -9.07 -24.75 42.76
C ILE A 64 -8.70 -25.37 41.41
N GLU A 65 -9.46 -26.38 40.93
CA GLU A 65 -9.19 -26.98 39.60
C GLU A 65 -9.31 -25.96 38.50
N LEU A 66 -10.29 -25.06 38.53
CA LEU A 66 -10.41 -23.98 37.57
C LEU A 66 -9.24 -22.99 37.64
N LEU A 67 -8.85 -22.62 38.87
CA LEU A 67 -7.77 -21.67 39.11
C LEU A 67 -6.41 -22.18 38.60
N VAL A 68 -6.11 -23.46 38.82
CA VAL A 68 -4.87 -24.10 38.34
C VAL A 68 -4.83 -24.14 36.83
N VAL A 69 -5.95 -24.45 36.14
CA VAL A 69 -6.01 -24.46 34.67
C VAL A 69 -5.75 -23.10 34.09
N ILE A 70 -6.41 -22.06 34.62
CA ILE A 70 -6.16 -20.68 34.09
C ILE A 70 -4.73 -20.21 34.38
N ALA A 71 -4.14 -20.62 35.51
CA ALA A 71 -2.75 -20.29 35.82
C ALA A 71 -1.78 -20.94 34.81
N ILE A 72 -1.98 -22.19 34.44
CA ILE A 72 -1.16 -22.88 33.44
C ILE A 72 -1.34 -22.23 32.08
N ILE A 73 -2.58 -21.93 31.68
CA ILE A 73 -2.84 -21.21 30.39
C ILE A 73 -2.16 -19.83 30.38
N ALA A 74 -2.22 -19.08 31.48
CA ALA A 74 -1.58 -17.77 31.57
C ALA A 74 -0.06 -17.85 31.41
N VAL A 75 0.59 -18.85 32.05
CA VAL A 75 2.03 -19.08 31.89
C VAL A 75 2.39 -19.43 30.45
N LEU A 76 1.67 -20.36 29.82
CA LEU A 76 1.91 -20.76 28.45
C LEU A 76 1.68 -19.57 27.47
N ALA A 77 0.58 -18.85 27.67
CA ALA A 77 0.25 -17.67 26.84
C ALA A 77 1.33 -16.55 26.94
N SER A 78 1.87 -16.34 28.17
CA SER A 78 2.91 -15.31 28.38
C SER A 78 4.18 -15.56 27.55
N MET A 79 4.52 -16.82 27.30
CA MET A 79 5.66 -17.22 26.46
C MET A 79 5.35 -17.14 24.96
N LEU A 80 4.09 -17.42 24.57
CA LEU A 80 3.67 -17.45 23.18
C LEU A 80 3.46 -16.05 22.58
N LEU A 81 2.92 -15.08 23.34
CA LEU A 81 2.61 -13.76 22.85
C LEU A 81 3.80 -13.00 22.26
N PRO A 82 5.00 -12.96 22.91
CA PRO A 82 6.17 -12.30 22.32
C PRO A 82 6.68 -12.99 21.04
N ALA A 83 6.60 -14.32 20.99
CA ALA A 83 7.01 -15.08 19.81
C ALA A 83 6.07 -14.83 18.63
N LEU A 84 4.77 -14.82 18.86
CA LEU A 84 3.74 -14.55 17.86
C LEU A 84 3.85 -13.13 17.30
N SER A 85 4.13 -12.12 18.14
CA SER A 85 4.34 -10.76 17.72
C SER A 85 5.52 -10.64 16.73
N ARG A 86 6.65 -11.29 17.06
CA ARG A 86 7.84 -11.33 16.19
C ARG A 86 7.56 -12.05 14.86
N ALA A 87 6.81 -13.15 14.90
CA ALA A 87 6.44 -13.90 13.70
C ALA A 87 5.52 -13.10 12.78
N ARG A 88 4.53 -12.40 13.34
CA ARG A 88 3.64 -11.50 12.59
C ARG A 88 4.40 -10.39 11.90
N GLU A 89 5.33 -9.73 12.58
CA GLU A 89 6.14 -8.66 11.97
C GLU A 89 7.04 -9.21 10.86
N SER A 90 7.63 -10.38 11.04
CA SER A 90 8.42 -11.04 9.99
C SER A 90 7.56 -11.36 8.76
N ALA A 91 6.34 -11.84 8.96
CA ALA A 91 5.39 -12.11 7.87
C ALA A 91 5.01 -10.84 7.11
N ARG A 92 4.71 -9.74 7.81
CA ARG A 92 4.42 -8.43 7.20
C ARG A 92 5.61 -7.91 6.40
N SER A 93 6.83 -8.02 6.93
CA SER A 93 8.05 -7.62 6.21
C SER A 93 8.24 -8.43 4.92
N THR A 94 8.00 -9.73 4.96
CA THR A 94 8.08 -10.60 3.77
C THR A 94 6.98 -10.24 2.75
N GLN A 95 5.78 -9.95 3.20
CA GLN A 95 4.69 -9.50 2.33
C GLN A 95 5.04 -8.18 1.67
N CYS A 96 5.55 -7.20 2.42
CA CYS A 96 5.99 -5.91 1.90
C CYS A 96 7.11 -6.09 0.85
N LEU A 97 8.10 -6.94 1.13
CA LEU A 97 9.16 -7.27 0.17
C LEU A 97 8.59 -7.88 -1.12
N SER A 98 7.59 -8.75 -1.01
CA SER A 98 6.91 -9.33 -2.18
C SER A 98 6.16 -8.28 -2.99
N GLN A 99 5.48 -7.35 -2.34
CA GLN A 99 4.80 -6.22 -3.00
C GLN A 99 5.81 -5.36 -3.77
N MET A 100 6.92 -5.00 -3.15
CA MET A 100 7.95 -4.17 -3.80
C MET A 100 8.60 -4.87 -4.99
N ARG A 101 8.77 -6.20 -4.96
CA ARG A 101 9.20 -6.99 -6.14
C ARG A 101 8.19 -6.92 -7.27
N GLN A 102 6.90 -7.02 -6.96
CA GLN A 102 5.84 -6.91 -7.97
C GLN A 102 5.79 -5.50 -8.57
N LEU A 103 5.98 -4.45 -7.75
CA LEU A 103 6.08 -3.07 -8.23
C LEU A 103 7.31 -2.88 -9.12
N GLY A 104 8.47 -3.41 -8.71
CA GLY A 104 9.69 -3.38 -9.52
C GLY A 104 9.52 -4.06 -10.88
N LEU A 105 8.89 -5.24 -10.90
CA LEU A 105 8.54 -5.93 -12.14
C LEU A 105 7.54 -5.12 -12.98
N GLY A 106 6.53 -4.50 -12.34
CA GLY A 106 5.57 -3.64 -13.02
C GLY A 106 6.23 -2.46 -13.72
N VAL A 107 7.21 -1.81 -13.06
CA VAL A 107 8.00 -0.74 -13.70
C VAL A 107 8.86 -1.26 -14.84
N ARG A 108 9.48 -2.43 -14.70
CA ARG A 108 10.28 -3.04 -15.80
C ARG A 108 9.40 -3.29 -17.03
N LEU A 109 8.24 -3.89 -16.87
CA LEU A 109 7.29 -4.09 -17.95
C LEU A 109 6.81 -2.76 -18.56
N TYR A 110 6.56 -1.75 -17.72
CA TYR A 110 6.23 -0.42 -18.20
C TYR A 110 7.36 0.18 -19.06
N VAL A 111 8.60 0.09 -18.62
CA VAL A 111 9.79 0.59 -19.34
C VAL A 111 9.92 -0.10 -20.69
N ASP A 112 9.73 -1.42 -20.74
CA ASP A 112 9.76 -2.21 -21.98
C ASP A 112 8.66 -1.77 -22.98
N ASP A 113 7.48 -1.42 -22.46
CA ASP A 113 6.33 -0.96 -23.26
C ASP A 113 6.42 0.53 -23.68
N ASN A 114 7.28 1.34 -23.01
CA ASN A 114 7.34 2.80 -23.16
C ASN A 114 8.71 3.31 -23.61
N ALA A 115 9.27 2.73 -24.66
CA ALA A 115 10.51 3.16 -25.29
C ALA A 115 11.68 3.34 -24.30
N ASP A 116 11.86 2.37 -23.42
CA ASP A 116 12.94 2.32 -22.41
C ASP A 116 12.87 3.45 -21.37
N THR A 117 11.70 4.08 -21.20
CA THR A 117 11.51 5.27 -20.36
C THR A 117 10.86 4.92 -19.03
N PHE A 118 11.47 5.36 -17.91
CA PHE A 118 10.88 5.22 -16.58
C PHE A 118 9.64 6.11 -16.40
N PRO A 119 8.64 5.68 -15.61
CA PRO A 119 7.51 6.55 -15.25
C PRO A 119 7.98 7.71 -14.38
N ARG A 120 7.14 8.75 -14.25
CA ARG A 120 7.37 9.89 -13.35
C ARG A 120 6.57 9.72 -12.07
N SER A 121 7.04 10.34 -10.99
CA SER A 121 6.23 10.55 -9.79
C SER A 121 5.36 11.82 -9.92
N GLN A 122 4.52 12.08 -8.93
CA GLN A 122 3.74 13.32 -8.87
C GLN A 122 4.62 14.58 -8.87
N HIS A 123 5.89 14.44 -8.50
CA HIS A 123 6.86 15.54 -8.52
C HIS A 123 6.95 16.21 -9.92
N SER A 124 7.02 15.43 -10.98
CA SER A 124 7.19 15.97 -12.34
C SER A 124 6.13 15.52 -13.36
N ALA A 125 5.33 14.50 -13.06
CA ALA A 125 4.37 13.93 -14.01
C ALA A 125 3.38 14.97 -14.54
N PHE A 126 2.77 15.76 -13.67
CA PHE A 126 1.75 16.73 -14.06
C PHE A 126 2.32 17.89 -14.89
N ALA A 127 3.56 18.31 -14.61
CA ALA A 127 4.24 19.35 -15.41
C ALA A 127 4.60 18.87 -16.82
N ASN A 128 4.72 17.56 -17.01
CA ASN A 128 5.03 16.92 -18.29
C ASN A 128 3.80 16.26 -18.96
N GLU A 129 2.59 16.53 -18.47
CA GLU A 129 1.33 15.93 -18.96
C GLU A 129 1.32 14.39 -18.92
N GLU A 130 2.13 13.79 -18.05
CA GLU A 130 2.22 12.35 -17.82
C GLU A 130 1.38 11.94 -16.60
N LEU A 131 1.09 10.63 -16.49
CA LEU A 131 0.48 10.07 -15.28
C LEU A 131 1.57 9.72 -14.27
N PRO A 132 1.33 9.94 -12.95
CA PRO A 132 2.23 9.45 -11.91
C PRO A 132 2.42 7.94 -11.97
N TRP A 133 3.58 7.46 -11.48
CA TRP A 133 4.02 6.06 -11.62
C TRP A 133 3.01 5.05 -11.10
N GLU A 134 2.32 5.34 -10.00
CA GLU A 134 1.32 4.45 -9.41
C GLU A 134 0.11 4.24 -10.32
N ARG A 135 -0.19 5.19 -11.21
CA ARG A 135 -1.23 5.07 -12.23
C ARG A 135 -0.69 4.48 -13.52
N SER A 136 0.51 4.89 -13.90
CA SER A 136 1.15 4.48 -15.15
C SER A 136 1.43 2.98 -15.21
N ILE A 137 1.86 2.37 -14.09
CA ILE A 137 2.16 0.93 -14.02
C ILE A 137 0.94 0.07 -13.64
N ALA A 138 -0.23 0.66 -13.42
CA ALA A 138 -1.42 -0.12 -13.02
C ALA A 138 -1.82 -1.22 -14.03
N PRO A 139 -1.71 -1.02 -15.36
CA PRO A 139 -1.96 -2.08 -16.32
C PRO A 139 -1.07 -3.30 -16.15
N GLN A 140 0.22 -3.10 -15.88
CA GLN A 140 1.20 -4.16 -15.65
C GLN A 140 0.95 -4.92 -14.35
N LEU A 141 0.18 -4.33 -13.43
CA LEU A 141 -0.25 -4.93 -12.17
C LEU A 141 -1.66 -5.56 -12.25
N GLY A 142 -2.21 -5.67 -13.46
CA GLY A 142 -3.53 -6.27 -13.69
C GLY A 142 -4.73 -5.39 -13.34
N SER A 143 -4.53 -4.06 -13.25
CA SER A 143 -5.60 -3.08 -13.03
C SER A 143 -5.64 -2.08 -14.19
N GLY A 144 -6.85 -1.58 -14.54
CA GLY A 144 -6.97 -0.49 -15.51
C GLY A 144 -6.49 0.85 -14.92
N ILE A 145 -6.06 1.78 -15.79
CA ILE A 145 -5.69 3.14 -15.38
C ILE A 145 -6.84 3.85 -14.63
N ALA A 146 -8.10 3.60 -15.03
CA ALA A 146 -9.27 4.16 -14.35
C ALA A 146 -9.56 3.52 -13.00
N THR A 147 -9.11 2.29 -12.76
CA THR A 147 -9.37 1.49 -11.55
C THR A 147 -8.14 1.30 -10.67
N TRP A 148 -7.04 2.00 -10.94
CA TRP A 148 -5.77 1.89 -10.22
C TRP A 148 -5.92 2.03 -8.70
N THR A 149 -6.91 2.80 -8.22
CA THR A 149 -7.19 2.99 -6.80
C THR A 149 -7.52 1.70 -6.06
N ASN A 150 -7.94 0.65 -6.77
CA ASN A 150 -8.15 -0.67 -6.18
C ASN A 150 -6.84 -1.29 -5.65
N LEU A 151 -5.70 -0.85 -6.16
CA LEU A 151 -4.37 -1.30 -5.75
C LEU A 151 -3.88 -0.63 -4.46
N LEU A 152 -4.48 0.53 -4.05
CA LEU A 152 -4.03 1.33 -2.92
C LEU A 152 -4.11 0.58 -1.58
N LYS A 153 -5.12 -0.24 -1.38
CA LYS A 153 -5.28 -1.07 -0.16
C LYS A 153 -4.51 -2.39 -0.22
N GLY A 154 -3.83 -2.65 -1.32
CA GLY A 154 -3.10 -3.88 -1.60
C GLY A 154 -1.62 -3.62 -1.83
N ILE A 155 -1.22 -3.70 -3.10
CA ILE A 155 0.19 -3.71 -3.50
C ILE A 155 0.94 -2.40 -3.20
N TYR A 156 0.25 -1.25 -3.13
CA TYR A 156 0.87 0.05 -2.82
C TYR A 156 1.01 0.33 -1.33
N HIS A 157 0.45 -0.52 -0.45
CA HIS A 157 0.46 -0.28 0.99
C HIS A 157 1.19 -1.38 1.77
N CYS A 158 2.23 -1.01 2.52
CA CYS A 158 2.95 -1.95 3.38
C CYS A 158 2.10 -2.34 4.59
N PRO A 159 1.93 -3.65 4.90
CA PRO A 159 1.13 -4.10 6.05
C PRO A 159 1.63 -3.63 7.42
N SER A 160 2.89 -3.19 7.52
CA SER A 160 3.47 -2.60 8.74
C SER A 160 3.37 -1.07 8.76
N ASP A 161 2.86 -0.44 7.72
CA ASP A 161 2.62 1.00 7.70
C ASP A 161 1.27 1.29 8.36
N ILE A 162 1.32 2.00 9.50
CA ILE A 162 0.14 2.37 10.28
C ILE A 162 -0.46 3.72 9.86
N ARG A 163 0.18 4.42 8.92
CA ARG A 163 -0.30 5.70 8.43
C ARG A 163 -1.52 5.51 7.54
N THR A 164 -2.32 6.55 7.40
CA THR A 164 -3.51 6.58 6.54
C THR A 164 -3.19 6.96 5.09
N ASN A 165 -1.92 7.10 4.75
CA ASN A 165 -1.48 7.42 3.39
C ASN A 165 -1.91 6.36 2.39
N PRO A 166 -2.24 6.74 1.15
CA PRO A 166 -2.65 5.80 0.11
C PRO A 166 -1.54 4.85 -0.33
N TRP A 167 -0.27 5.25 -0.20
CA TRP A 167 0.92 4.46 -0.55
C TRP A 167 1.99 4.51 0.53
N SER A 168 2.78 3.45 0.59
CA SER A 168 3.89 3.30 1.54
C SER A 168 5.26 3.34 0.87
N TYR A 169 5.31 3.54 -0.45
CA TYR A 169 6.52 3.47 -1.25
C TYR A 169 6.73 4.77 -2.02
N GLY A 170 7.98 5.19 -2.15
CA GLY A 170 8.35 6.39 -2.88
C GLY A 170 9.33 6.06 -4.02
N PHE A 171 9.09 6.66 -5.18
CA PHE A 171 9.91 6.54 -6.36
C PHE A 171 11.15 7.44 -6.25
N ASN A 172 12.30 6.99 -6.74
CA ASN A 172 13.53 7.76 -6.75
C ASN A 172 13.47 8.84 -7.85
N VAL A 173 13.52 10.11 -7.46
CA VAL A 173 13.40 11.23 -8.41
C VAL A 173 14.56 11.34 -9.40
N TYR A 174 15.70 10.69 -9.17
CA TYR A 174 16.78 10.66 -10.16
C TYR A 174 16.34 10.10 -11.52
N PHE A 175 15.30 9.26 -11.55
CA PHE A 175 14.75 8.71 -12.80
C PHE A 175 13.84 9.69 -13.56
N GLU A 176 13.52 10.85 -12.98
CA GLU A 176 12.60 11.82 -13.58
C GLU A 176 13.17 13.24 -13.69
N LEU A 177 14.30 13.53 -13.02
CA LEU A 177 14.97 14.83 -13.15
C LEU A 177 15.40 15.06 -14.60
N GLY A 178 15.06 16.23 -15.14
CA GLY A 178 15.42 16.69 -16.47
C GLY A 178 16.55 17.70 -16.42
N ALA A 179 17.01 18.12 -17.61
CA ALA A 179 18.04 19.14 -17.73
C ALA A 179 17.62 20.52 -17.19
N ASP A 180 16.30 20.73 -17.09
CA ASP A 180 15.68 21.96 -16.62
C ASP A 180 15.22 21.88 -15.15
N ASP A 181 15.30 20.70 -14.54
CA ASP A 181 15.05 20.51 -13.11
C ASP A 181 16.29 20.96 -12.33
N ASP A 182 16.42 22.27 -12.15
CA ASP A 182 17.61 22.89 -11.60
C ASP A 182 17.56 22.96 -10.08
N TYR A 183 18.00 21.89 -9.43
CA TYR A 183 18.14 21.95 -7.99
C TYR A 183 19.57 22.25 -7.53
N ILE A 184 20.59 21.72 -8.19
CA ILE A 184 22.01 22.00 -7.87
C ILE A 184 22.84 21.73 -9.13
N GLY A 185 22.73 22.60 -10.13
CA GLY A 185 23.40 22.39 -11.41
C GLY A 185 22.76 21.28 -12.23
N LYS A 186 22.94 21.30 -13.51
CA LYS A 186 22.27 20.42 -14.48
C LYS A 186 22.48 18.94 -14.15
N PRO A 187 21.53 18.28 -13.45
CA PRO A 187 21.69 16.86 -13.16
C PRO A 187 21.61 16.05 -14.46
N GLN A 188 22.40 14.98 -14.53
CA GLN A 188 22.26 14.03 -15.61
C GLN A 188 20.88 13.40 -15.55
N THR A 189 20.20 13.30 -16.66
CA THR A 189 18.92 12.64 -16.76
C THR A 189 19.09 11.12 -16.81
N TRP A 190 18.31 10.40 -16.01
CA TRP A 190 18.33 8.93 -15.94
C TRP A 190 16.97 8.36 -16.40
N ARG A 191 16.30 9.06 -17.33
CA ARG A 191 14.96 8.71 -17.82
C ARG A 191 14.92 7.38 -18.57
N HIS A 192 16.00 6.93 -19.19
CA HIS A 192 16.06 5.70 -19.96
C HIS A 192 16.86 4.61 -19.23
N ALA A 193 16.31 3.41 -19.17
CA ALA A 193 16.93 2.30 -18.46
C ALA A 193 18.30 1.92 -19.06
N ALA A 194 18.48 2.05 -20.37
CA ALA A 194 19.75 1.84 -21.04
C ALA A 194 20.88 2.82 -20.61
N GLN A 195 20.53 3.95 -19.99
CA GLN A 195 21.49 4.92 -19.47
C GLN A 195 22.08 4.51 -18.12
N LEU A 196 21.43 3.58 -17.39
CA LEU A 196 21.85 3.20 -16.05
C LEU A 196 23.15 2.37 -16.09
N PRO A 197 24.22 2.82 -15.43
CA PRO A 197 25.48 2.06 -15.41
C PRO A 197 25.35 0.73 -14.66
N ARG A 198 24.55 0.73 -13.57
CA ARG A 198 24.42 -0.41 -12.63
C ARG A 198 22.98 -0.57 -12.13
N PRO A 199 22.07 -1.11 -12.94
CA PRO A 199 20.66 -1.27 -12.55
C PRO A 199 20.47 -2.13 -11.29
N THR A 200 21.34 -3.12 -11.07
CA THR A 200 21.30 -4.01 -9.91
C THR A 200 21.69 -3.34 -8.60
N SER A 201 22.39 -2.21 -8.65
CA SER A 201 22.81 -1.45 -7.47
C SER A 201 22.04 -0.14 -7.29
N THR A 202 21.32 0.33 -8.30
CA THR A 202 20.60 1.62 -8.24
C THR A 202 19.21 1.43 -7.66
N VAL A 203 18.90 2.13 -6.56
CA VAL A 203 17.58 2.08 -5.92
C VAL A 203 16.52 2.77 -6.78
N LEU A 204 15.43 2.06 -7.06
CA LEU A 204 14.27 2.53 -7.81
C LEU A 204 13.14 3.01 -6.90
N PHE A 205 12.82 2.21 -5.87
CA PHE A 205 11.82 2.53 -4.84
C PHE A 205 12.36 2.23 -3.47
N ALA A 206 11.84 2.90 -2.46
CA ALA A 206 11.97 2.48 -1.07
C ALA A 206 10.68 2.69 -0.29
N GLU A 207 10.65 2.13 0.91
CA GLU A 207 9.60 2.42 1.88
C GLU A 207 9.66 3.87 2.32
N ASN A 208 8.55 4.57 2.11
CA ASN A 208 8.42 6.00 2.33
C ASN A 208 7.80 6.31 3.70
N ASN A 209 8.26 7.37 4.35
CA ASN A 209 7.75 7.89 5.62
C ASN A 209 6.95 9.19 5.44
N SER A 210 7.02 9.82 4.28
CA SER A 210 6.26 11.02 3.92
C SER A 210 4.92 10.68 3.25
N SER A 211 4.13 11.71 2.94
CA SER A 211 2.90 11.56 2.13
C SER A 211 3.16 11.63 0.63
N ALA A 212 4.36 12.00 0.20
CA ALA A 212 4.74 12.02 -1.20
C ALA A 212 4.85 10.61 -1.78
N ASP A 213 4.66 10.48 -3.08
CA ASP A 213 4.86 9.24 -3.83
C ASP A 213 6.31 9.07 -4.33
N HIS A 214 7.20 9.96 -3.91
CA HIS A 214 8.59 10.05 -4.32
C HIS A 214 9.54 10.31 -3.16
N ILE A 215 10.83 10.11 -3.41
CA ILE A 215 11.94 10.34 -2.49
C ILE A 215 12.97 11.19 -3.23
N MET A 216 13.48 12.23 -2.54
CA MET A 216 14.39 13.24 -3.12
C MET A 216 15.84 13.11 -2.60
N PRO A 217 16.55 12.02 -2.94
CA PRO A 217 17.89 11.77 -2.38
C PRO A 217 18.95 12.76 -2.88
N HIS A 218 18.71 13.49 -3.95
CA HIS A 218 19.63 14.50 -4.47
C HIS A 218 19.83 15.71 -3.54
N PHE A 219 18.97 15.87 -2.52
CA PHE A 219 19.14 16.89 -1.48
C PHE A 219 19.91 16.37 -0.24
N TRP A 220 20.17 15.07 -0.15
CA TRP A 220 20.77 14.50 1.04
C TRP A 220 22.29 14.69 1.03
N ILE A 221 22.84 15.12 2.17
CA ILE A 221 24.27 15.25 2.44
C ILE A 221 24.72 14.19 3.43
N SER A 222 23.82 13.81 4.34
CA SER A 222 24.07 12.85 5.41
C SER A 222 22.89 11.87 5.58
N GLN A 223 23.07 10.85 6.42
CA GLN A 223 21.96 9.92 6.70
C GLN A 223 20.78 10.57 7.43
N GLU A 224 21.02 11.63 8.17
CA GLU A 224 20.00 12.39 8.89
C GLU A 224 19.02 13.11 7.95
N ASP A 225 19.43 13.37 6.72
CA ASP A 225 18.58 14.03 5.70
C ASP A 225 17.55 13.06 5.11
N ALA A 226 17.77 11.76 5.21
CA ALA A 226 16.89 10.72 4.68
C ALA A 226 15.63 10.47 5.55
N GLN A 227 14.96 11.56 6.00
CA GLN A 227 13.81 11.49 6.89
C GLN A 227 12.52 11.04 6.19
N ASP A 228 12.46 11.18 4.88
CA ASP A 228 11.39 10.68 4.03
C ASP A 228 11.43 9.15 3.86
N LEU A 229 12.54 8.49 4.24
CA LEU A 229 12.62 7.03 4.26
C LEU A 229 12.05 6.44 5.55
N ALA A 230 11.25 5.40 5.41
CA ALA A 230 10.83 4.55 6.51
C ALA A 230 11.91 3.52 6.90
N SER A 231 13.15 3.98 7.10
CA SER A 231 14.36 3.15 7.26
C SER A 231 14.33 2.18 8.44
N ARG A 232 13.33 2.31 9.35
CA ARG A 232 13.19 1.49 10.56
C ARG A 232 11.90 0.67 10.60
N ARG A 233 11.10 0.65 9.52
CA ARG A 233 9.76 0.02 9.49
C ARG A 233 9.81 -1.47 9.83
N HIS A 234 10.84 -2.19 9.40
CA HIS A 234 11.03 -3.62 9.61
C HIS A 234 12.25 -3.92 10.50
N LYS A 235 12.11 -3.68 11.82
CA LYS A 235 13.17 -3.95 12.82
C LYS A 235 14.50 -3.26 12.47
N ASN A 236 14.46 -1.93 12.32
CA ASN A 236 15.58 -1.08 11.91
C ASN A 236 16.10 -1.34 10.48
N ARG A 237 15.29 -1.96 9.63
CA ARG A 237 15.52 -2.14 8.20
C ARG A 237 14.33 -1.65 7.40
N ALA A 238 14.54 -1.42 6.11
CA ALA A 238 13.49 -1.15 5.15
C ALA A 238 13.70 -1.99 3.88
N ASN A 239 12.63 -2.18 3.13
CA ASN A 239 12.70 -2.81 1.83
C ASN A 239 13.05 -1.76 0.76
N TYR A 240 13.92 -2.14 -0.15
CA TYR A 240 14.36 -1.36 -1.30
C TYR A 240 14.18 -2.19 -2.56
N THR A 241 13.70 -1.58 -3.62
CA THR A 241 13.63 -2.16 -4.96
C THR A 241 14.67 -1.48 -5.83
N PHE A 242 15.38 -2.24 -6.65
CA PHE A 242 16.42 -1.76 -7.54
C PHE A 242 15.91 -1.65 -8.97
N ALA A 243 16.64 -0.93 -9.81
CA ALA A 243 16.22 -0.63 -11.17
C ALA A 243 16.12 -1.85 -12.10
N ASP A 244 16.74 -2.98 -11.74
CA ASP A 244 16.57 -4.27 -12.41
C ASP A 244 15.30 -5.01 -11.99
N GLY A 245 14.54 -4.49 -11.01
CA GLY A 245 13.29 -5.05 -10.49
C GLY A 245 13.46 -5.96 -9.27
N HIS A 246 14.70 -6.34 -8.86
CA HIS A 246 14.84 -7.08 -7.62
C HIS A 246 14.57 -6.21 -6.38
N ALA A 247 14.19 -6.83 -5.27
CA ALA A 247 14.00 -6.13 -4.01
C ALA A 247 14.67 -6.85 -2.85
N SER A 248 15.20 -6.09 -1.90
CA SER A 248 15.88 -6.60 -0.72
C SER A 248 15.60 -5.80 0.54
N LEU A 249 15.63 -6.48 1.70
CA LEU A 249 15.50 -5.88 3.02
C LEU A 249 16.89 -5.47 3.54
N GLN A 250 17.16 -4.18 3.69
CA GLN A 250 18.47 -3.63 3.98
C GLN A 250 18.46 -2.66 5.16
N LEU A 251 19.63 -2.48 5.79
CA LEU A 251 19.91 -1.35 6.67
C LEU A 251 20.16 -0.09 5.82
N LEU A 252 19.76 1.08 6.29
CA LEU A 252 20.01 2.35 5.60
C LEU A 252 21.49 2.54 5.26
N LYS A 253 22.41 2.22 6.17
CA LYS A 253 23.86 2.35 5.95
C LYS A 253 24.41 1.55 4.75
N ASN A 254 23.72 0.48 4.35
CA ASN A 254 24.13 -0.31 3.18
C ASN A 254 23.63 0.31 1.87
N ILE A 255 22.67 1.22 1.95
CA ILE A 255 22.03 1.89 0.82
C ILE A 255 22.57 3.31 0.67
N TYR A 256 22.70 4.02 1.79
CA TYR A 256 23.14 5.40 1.81
C TYR A 256 24.01 5.67 3.05
N PHE A 257 25.27 5.89 2.81
CA PHE A 257 26.28 6.25 3.83
C PHE A 257 27.39 7.08 3.18
N PRO A 258 27.13 8.36 2.88
CA PRO A 258 28.08 9.22 2.19
C PRO A 258 29.32 9.49 3.04
N PRO A 259 30.51 9.63 2.45
CA PRO A 259 30.77 9.53 1.01
C PRO A 259 31.02 8.09 0.51
N GLN A 260 30.90 7.07 1.38
CA GLN A 260 31.30 5.69 1.08
C GLN A 260 30.30 4.96 0.19
N ASN A 261 29.00 5.25 0.34
CA ASN A 261 27.94 4.53 -0.35
C ASN A 261 26.73 5.43 -0.64
N ASP A 262 26.34 5.48 -1.90
CA ASP A 262 25.11 6.12 -2.37
C ASP A 262 24.52 5.30 -3.53
N LEU A 263 23.56 4.44 -3.21
CA LEU A 263 22.86 3.61 -4.20
C LEU A 263 21.63 4.31 -4.80
N TRP A 264 21.35 5.55 -4.39
CA TRP A 264 20.27 6.35 -4.97
C TRP A 264 20.70 7.07 -6.24
N ASN A 265 21.91 7.60 -6.25
CA ASN A 265 22.45 8.30 -7.40
C ASN A 265 23.01 7.29 -8.41
N PRO A 266 22.41 7.18 -9.63
CA PRO A 266 22.86 6.19 -10.61
C PRO A 266 24.32 6.31 -11.03
N SER A 267 24.92 7.52 -10.92
CA SER A 267 26.35 7.72 -11.24
C SER A 267 27.29 7.19 -10.14
N LEU A 268 26.82 7.07 -8.90
CA LEU A 268 27.60 6.67 -7.73
C LEU A 268 27.32 5.24 -7.27
N ALA A 269 26.17 4.66 -7.61
CA ALA A 269 25.76 3.31 -7.22
C ALA A 269 26.82 2.26 -7.65
N GLN A 270 27.34 1.48 -6.66
CA GLN A 270 28.43 0.51 -6.86
C GLN A 270 27.97 -0.92 -6.58
#